data_1c69824b3940a3bcfce2ebf41453819b
#
_entry.id   1c69824b3940a3bcfce2ebf41453819b
#
_cell.length_a   1.000
_cell.length_b   1.000
_cell.length_c   1.000
_cell.angle_alpha   90.00
_cell.angle_beta   90.00
_cell.angle_gamma   90.00
#
_symmetry.space_group_name_H-M   'P 1'
#
loop_
_entity.id
_entity.type
_entity.pdbx_description
1 polymer ?
#
loop_
_entity_poly.entity_id
_entity_poly.type
_entity_poly.pdbx_seq_one_letter_code
_entity_poly.pdbx_strand_id
1 'polypeptide(L)'
;MAKVKTTFFCQNCGAQYAKWQGQCNSCKEWNTIAEEIIQKQEKVAWKSEPVSLSKAPRPLRINEIDSTAEIRLDTTDAELNRVLGGGIVPGSLILLGGEPGIGKSTLLLQISLKLPYKTLYVSGEESQKQIKMRAERITPNGDNCYILTETKTQNIFKQIETMQPEIVIIDSIQTLHTDYIESTAGSISQIRETTAELIKFAKETNVPVILIGHITKDGTIAGPKILEHMVDTVLQFEGDRNHVYR
;
A
#
# COMPACT_ATOMS: atom_id res chain seq x y z
N MET A 1 -7.19 -26.77 18.81
CA MET A 1 -6.41 -25.66 19.42
C MET A 1 -5.34 -25.27 18.43
N ALA A 2 -5.42 -24.07 17.84
CA ALA A 2 -4.41 -23.57 16.92
C ALA A 2 -3.08 -23.39 17.67
N LYS A 3 -1.97 -23.92 17.13
CA LYS A 3 -0.65 -23.73 17.71
C LYS A 3 -0.27 -22.26 17.54
N VAL A 4 -0.32 -21.50 18.62
CA VAL A 4 0.24 -20.15 18.71
C VAL A 4 1.76 -20.26 18.56
N LYS A 5 2.31 -19.62 17.56
CA LYS A 5 3.77 -19.58 17.34
C LYS A 5 4.25 -18.15 17.59
N THR A 6 4.96 -17.96 18.67
CA THR A 6 5.64 -16.71 18.97
C THR A 6 6.88 -16.55 18.07
N THR A 7 7.08 -15.38 17.54
CA THR A 7 8.21 -15.03 16.68
C THR A 7 8.66 -13.61 17.00
N PHE A 8 9.94 -13.32 16.81
CA PHE A 8 10.55 -12.03 17.11
C PHE A 8 10.88 -11.30 15.83
N PHE A 9 10.47 -10.04 15.71
CA PHE A 9 10.72 -9.20 14.52
C PHE A 9 11.52 -7.95 14.91
N CYS A 10 12.48 -7.60 14.07
CA CYS A 10 13.15 -6.32 14.18
C CYS A 10 12.23 -5.21 13.69
N GLN A 11 11.91 -4.25 14.56
CA GLN A 11 11.02 -3.12 14.25
C GLN A 11 11.66 -2.09 13.30
N ASN A 12 12.94 -2.23 12.97
CA ASN A 12 13.61 -1.36 12.01
C ASN A 12 13.68 -1.97 10.59
N CYS A 13 14.09 -3.24 10.45
CA CYS A 13 14.32 -3.85 9.14
C CYS A 13 13.41 -5.04 8.81
N GLY A 14 12.53 -5.46 9.73
CA GLY A 14 11.61 -6.58 9.54
C GLY A 14 12.25 -7.98 9.58
N ALA A 15 13.54 -8.10 9.92
CA ALA A 15 14.21 -9.40 10.03
C ALA A 15 13.55 -10.24 11.14
N GLN A 16 13.29 -11.51 10.82
CA GLN A 16 12.59 -12.46 11.70
C GLN A 16 13.59 -13.34 12.45
N TYR A 17 13.33 -13.56 13.75
CA TYR A 17 14.18 -14.37 14.63
C TYR A 17 13.32 -15.36 15.42
N ALA A 18 13.90 -16.53 15.69
CA ALA A 18 13.25 -17.58 16.51
C ALA A 18 13.31 -17.28 18.02
N LYS A 19 14.22 -16.37 18.42
CA LYS A 19 14.43 -15.97 19.82
C LYS A 19 14.75 -14.47 19.87
N TRP A 20 14.43 -13.85 21.00
CA TRP A 20 14.83 -12.49 21.28
C TRP A 20 16.37 -12.35 21.34
N GLN A 21 16.86 -11.27 20.82
CA GLN A 21 18.28 -10.86 20.89
C GLN A 21 18.38 -9.33 20.99
N GLY A 22 19.39 -8.83 21.70
CA GLY A 22 19.51 -7.40 21.98
C GLY A 22 19.87 -6.56 20.74
N GLN A 23 20.54 -7.16 19.74
CA GLN A 23 20.93 -6.49 18.51
C GLN A 23 20.41 -7.25 17.30
N CYS A 24 19.89 -6.55 16.32
CA CYS A 24 19.47 -7.14 15.05
C CYS A 24 20.69 -7.54 14.20
N ASN A 25 20.77 -8.80 13.80
CA ASN A 25 21.90 -9.28 12.98
C ASN A 25 21.86 -8.74 11.54
N SER A 26 20.69 -8.28 11.08
CA SER A 26 20.51 -7.75 9.74
C SER A 26 20.89 -6.27 9.65
N CYS A 27 20.24 -5.40 10.42
CA CYS A 27 20.47 -3.95 10.36
C CYS A 27 21.42 -3.41 11.43
N LYS A 28 21.89 -4.26 12.37
CA LYS A 28 22.80 -3.95 13.48
C LYS A 28 22.24 -2.99 14.53
N GLU A 29 20.98 -2.63 14.46
CA GLU A 29 20.32 -1.78 15.45
C GLU A 29 20.06 -2.52 16.75
N TRP A 30 20.18 -1.80 17.88
CA TRP A 30 19.96 -2.33 19.22
C TRP A 30 18.54 -2.09 19.70
N ASN A 31 18.01 -3.04 20.51
CA ASN A 31 16.71 -2.94 21.16
C ASN A 31 15.51 -2.75 20.19
N THR A 32 15.66 -3.21 18.96
CA THR A 32 14.61 -3.12 17.92
C THR A 32 13.81 -4.41 17.75
N ILE A 33 14.13 -5.47 18.50
CA ILE A 33 13.48 -6.77 18.34
C ILE A 33 12.32 -6.89 19.30
N ALA A 34 11.11 -6.97 18.75
CA ALA A 34 9.86 -7.15 19.49
C ALA A 34 9.28 -8.55 19.27
N GLU A 35 8.61 -9.07 20.29
CA GLU A 35 7.87 -10.32 20.23
C GLU A 35 6.51 -10.10 19.57
N GLU A 36 6.16 -10.95 18.61
CA GLU A 36 4.87 -10.94 17.94
C GLU A 36 4.28 -12.36 17.89
N ILE A 37 2.98 -12.44 18.13
CA ILE A 37 2.24 -13.69 18.11
C ILE A 37 1.67 -13.90 16.71
N ILE A 38 2.10 -14.97 16.03
CA ILE A 38 1.54 -15.35 14.74
C ILE A 38 0.53 -16.48 14.97
N GLN A 39 -0.75 -16.16 14.90
CA GLN A 39 -1.79 -17.19 14.77
C GLN A 39 -1.92 -17.55 13.29
N LYS A 40 -1.72 -18.81 12.94
CA LYS A 40 -2.17 -19.32 11.65
C LYS A 40 -3.67 -19.54 11.71
N GLN A 41 -4.45 -18.51 11.46
CA GLN A 41 -5.80 -18.71 10.97
C GLN A 41 -5.70 -19.19 9.51
N GLU A 42 -6.60 -20.07 9.11
CA GLU A 42 -6.70 -20.46 7.71
C GLU A 42 -6.87 -19.18 6.88
N LYS A 43 -5.89 -18.91 6.04
CA LYS A 43 -5.89 -17.75 5.16
C LYS A 43 -7.12 -17.85 4.26
N VAL A 44 -8.18 -17.14 4.58
CA VAL A 44 -9.12 -16.70 3.56
C VAL A 44 -8.42 -15.53 2.87
N ALA A 45 -7.34 -15.88 2.17
CA ALA A 45 -6.70 -14.97 1.26
C ALA A 45 -7.77 -14.43 0.30
N TRP A 46 -7.60 -13.21 -0.19
CA TRP A 46 -8.17 -12.79 -1.46
C TRP A 46 -8.27 -14.02 -2.35
N LYS A 47 -9.50 -14.42 -2.71
CA LYS A 47 -9.87 -15.74 -3.25
C LYS A 47 -8.73 -16.44 -4.00
N SER A 48 -8.01 -17.29 -3.34
CA SER A 48 -7.35 -18.38 -4.05
C SER A 48 -8.41 -19.44 -4.30
N GLU A 49 -9.17 -19.27 -5.38
CA GLU A 49 -9.89 -20.42 -5.93
C GLU A 49 -8.87 -21.55 -6.14
N PRO A 50 -9.23 -22.80 -5.84
CA PRO A 50 -8.35 -23.91 -6.16
C PRO A 50 -8.03 -23.81 -7.66
N VAL A 51 -6.77 -23.46 -7.98
CA VAL A 51 -6.30 -23.35 -9.36
C VAL A 51 -6.53 -24.70 -9.96
N SER A 52 -7.55 -24.84 -10.83
CA SER A 52 -7.70 -26.03 -11.63
C SER A 52 -6.40 -26.18 -12.42
N LEU A 53 -5.87 -27.39 -12.53
CA LEU A 53 -4.62 -27.69 -13.27
C LEU A 53 -4.59 -27.09 -14.68
N SER A 54 -5.76 -26.80 -15.27
CA SER A 54 -5.94 -26.14 -16.56
C SER A 54 -5.63 -24.63 -16.57
N LYS A 55 -5.57 -23.97 -15.39
CA LYS A 55 -5.27 -22.52 -15.23
C LYS A 55 -3.93 -22.26 -14.53
N ALA A 56 -3.11 -23.29 -14.27
CA ALA A 56 -1.79 -23.09 -13.70
C ALA A 56 -0.92 -22.24 -14.64
N PRO A 57 -0.21 -21.22 -14.14
CA PRO A 57 0.70 -20.43 -14.98
C PRO A 57 1.74 -21.34 -15.60
N ARG A 58 1.92 -21.24 -16.92
CA ARG A 58 2.94 -21.98 -17.69
C ARG A 58 4.01 -21.00 -18.19
N PRO A 59 5.28 -21.44 -18.30
CA PRO A 59 6.29 -20.60 -18.92
C PRO A 59 5.94 -20.38 -20.40
N LEU A 60 6.04 -19.12 -20.83
CA LEU A 60 5.88 -18.71 -22.23
C LEU A 60 7.19 -18.16 -22.75
N ARG A 61 7.45 -18.33 -24.04
CA ARG A 61 8.56 -17.64 -24.69
C ARG A 61 8.25 -16.16 -24.76
N ILE A 62 9.25 -15.29 -24.66
CA ILE A 62 9.04 -13.83 -24.71
C ILE A 62 8.28 -13.40 -25.97
N ASN A 63 8.50 -14.08 -27.09
CA ASN A 63 7.81 -13.78 -28.36
C ASN A 63 6.37 -14.30 -28.44
N GLU A 64 5.93 -15.11 -27.47
CA GLU A 64 4.57 -15.61 -27.34
C GLU A 64 3.73 -14.71 -26.41
N ILE A 65 4.38 -13.75 -25.75
CA ILE A 65 3.74 -12.76 -24.89
C ILE A 65 3.27 -11.61 -25.77
N ASP A 66 1.95 -11.39 -25.79
CA ASP A 66 1.36 -10.31 -26.54
C ASP A 66 1.77 -8.96 -25.93
N SER A 67 2.56 -8.17 -26.67
CA SER A 67 3.05 -6.87 -26.25
C SER A 67 2.12 -5.76 -26.74
N THR A 68 0.81 -5.91 -26.60
CA THR A 68 -0.08 -4.76 -26.77
C THR A 68 0.38 -3.66 -25.81
N ALA A 69 0.61 -2.45 -26.37
CA ALA A 69 1.11 -1.32 -25.59
C ALA A 69 0.27 -1.17 -24.31
N GLU A 70 0.91 -1.35 -23.15
CA GLU A 70 0.26 -1.21 -21.86
C GLU A 70 -0.25 0.24 -21.74
N ILE A 71 -1.58 0.40 -21.79
CA ILE A 71 -2.20 1.72 -21.69
C ILE A 71 -2.03 2.18 -20.24
N ARG A 72 -1.14 3.15 -20.03
CA ARG A 72 -0.96 3.78 -18.72
C ARG A 72 -2.15 4.67 -18.41
N LEU A 73 -2.59 4.68 -17.15
CA LEU A 73 -3.64 5.55 -16.68
C LEU A 73 -3.08 6.97 -16.46
N ASP A 74 -3.63 7.94 -17.15
CA ASP A 74 -3.24 9.35 -17.01
C ASP A 74 -3.72 9.89 -15.66
N THR A 75 -2.79 10.43 -14.86
CA THR A 75 -3.09 10.99 -13.54
C THR A 75 -3.71 12.39 -13.58
N THR A 76 -3.81 13.01 -14.76
CA THR A 76 -4.18 14.42 -14.96
C THR A 76 -3.22 15.42 -14.29
N ASP A 77 -2.12 14.96 -13.73
CA ASP A 77 -1.05 15.74 -13.15
C ASP A 77 0.25 15.52 -13.95
N ALA A 78 0.76 16.59 -14.56
CA ALA A 78 1.89 16.51 -15.47
C ALA A 78 3.18 16.06 -14.77
N GLU A 79 3.40 16.48 -13.52
CA GLU A 79 4.59 16.10 -12.77
C GLU A 79 4.52 14.62 -12.34
N LEU A 80 3.38 14.17 -11.84
CA LEU A 80 3.21 12.77 -11.46
C LEU A 80 3.32 11.86 -12.70
N ASN A 81 2.74 12.23 -13.83
CA ASN A 81 2.90 11.47 -15.07
C ASN A 81 4.37 11.43 -15.52
N ARG A 82 5.10 12.55 -15.40
CA ARG A 82 6.51 12.63 -15.76
C ARG A 82 7.36 11.64 -14.91
N VAL A 83 7.20 11.64 -13.62
CA VAL A 83 7.97 10.74 -12.72
C VAL A 83 7.56 9.27 -12.84
N LEU A 84 6.29 9.00 -13.21
CA LEU A 84 5.80 7.65 -13.49
C LEU A 84 6.09 7.18 -14.93
N GLY A 85 6.77 7.98 -15.74
CA GLY A 85 7.11 7.62 -17.11
C GLY A 85 5.90 7.58 -18.06
N GLY A 86 4.90 8.45 -17.85
CA GLY A 86 3.73 8.61 -18.69
C GLY A 86 2.41 8.19 -18.09
N GLY A 87 2.36 7.88 -16.79
CA GLY A 87 1.14 7.52 -16.05
C GLY A 87 1.26 6.24 -15.23
N ILE A 88 0.18 5.88 -14.56
CA ILE A 88 0.11 4.71 -13.67
C ILE A 88 0.02 3.42 -14.52
N VAL A 89 0.88 2.46 -14.23
CA VAL A 89 0.84 1.13 -14.85
C VAL A 89 -0.27 0.30 -14.18
N PRO A 90 -1.20 -0.30 -14.94
CA PRO A 90 -2.21 -1.20 -14.39
C PRO A 90 -1.57 -2.35 -13.60
N GLY A 91 -2.18 -2.72 -12.48
CA GLY A 91 -1.67 -3.80 -11.62
C GLY A 91 -0.39 -3.46 -10.85
N SER A 92 0.09 -2.20 -10.90
CA SER A 92 1.25 -1.76 -10.12
C SER A 92 0.87 -1.38 -8.69
N LEU A 93 1.82 -1.59 -7.77
CA LEU A 93 1.78 -1.06 -6.42
C LEU A 93 2.81 0.07 -6.28
N ILE A 94 2.33 1.28 -6.02
CA ILE A 94 3.15 2.50 -5.93
C ILE A 94 3.17 2.97 -4.47
N LEU A 95 4.34 3.23 -3.91
CA LEU A 95 4.51 3.82 -2.59
C LEU A 95 4.88 5.29 -2.72
N LEU A 96 4.07 6.18 -2.15
CA LEU A 96 4.37 7.60 -1.99
C LEU A 96 4.84 7.85 -0.56
N GLY A 97 6.15 7.99 -0.38
CA GLY A 97 6.81 8.34 0.89
C GLY A 97 7.01 9.84 1.04
N GLY A 98 7.20 10.31 2.26
CA GLY A 98 7.51 11.71 2.57
C GLY A 98 7.23 12.06 4.02
N GLU A 99 7.77 13.20 4.50
CA GLU A 99 7.57 13.67 5.87
C GLU A 99 6.09 13.86 6.22
N PRO A 100 5.67 13.65 7.47
CA PRO A 100 4.33 14.00 7.93
C PRO A 100 4.01 15.47 7.65
N GLY A 101 2.79 15.76 7.20
CA GLY A 101 2.33 17.13 6.93
C GLY A 101 2.86 17.77 5.63
N ILE A 102 3.72 17.09 4.84
CA ILE A 102 4.27 17.65 3.61
C ILE A 102 3.23 17.82 2.47
N GLY A 103 2.09 17.12 2.55
CA GLY A 103 1.00 17.25 1.61
C GLY A 103 0.67 16.01 0.76
N LYS A 104 1.23 14.83 1.08
CA LYS A 104 0.96 13.56 0.36
C LYS A 104 -0.54 13.26 0.18
N SER A 105 -1.27 13.25 1.30
CA SER A 105 -2.72 13.00 1.32
C SER A 105 -3.51 14.05 0.54
N THR A 106 -3.05 15.30 0.54
CA THR A 106 -3.66 16.39 -0.23
C THR A 106 -3.44 16.20 -1.72
N LEU A 107 -2.21 15.84 -2.13
CA LEU A 107 -1.87 15.57 -3.52
C LEU A 107 -2.70 14.40 -4.07
N LEU A 108 -2.72 13.27 -3.37
CA LEU A 108 -3.47 12.10 -3.85
C LEU A 108 -4.99 12.31 -3.83
N LEU A 109 -5.52 13.06 -2.85
CA LEU A 109 -6.93 13.45 -2.89
C LEU A 109 -7.23 14.37 -4.08
N GLN A 110 -6.38 15.36 -4.35
CA GLN A 110 -6.51 16.25 -5.50
C GLN A 110 -6.53 15.48 -6.83
N ILE A 111 -5.63 14.52 -6.98
CA ILE A 111 -5.57 13.65 -8.15
C ILE A 111 -6.84 12.81 -8.24
N SER A 112 -7.23 12.12 -7.16
CA SER A 112 -8.45 11.29 -7.10
C SER A 112 -9.71 12.02 -7.52
N LEU A 113 -9.84 13.30 -7.14
CA LEU A 113 -11.00 14.12 -7.49
C LEU A 113 -11.05 14.52 -8.97
N LYS A 114 -9.90 14.53 -9.65
CA LYS A 114 -9.77 14.92 -11.06
C LYS A 114 -9.76 13.73 -12.02
N LEU A 115 -9.47 12.53 -11.51
CA LEU A 115 -9.36 11.33 -12.33
C LEU A 115 -10.71 10.99 -13.00
N PRO A 116 -10.70 10.61 -14.29
CA PRO A 116 -11.89 10.09 -14.95
C PRO A 116 -12.21 8.66 -14.54
N TYR A 117 -11.35 8.01 -13.76
CA TYR A 117 -11.42 6.62 -13.34
C TYR A 117 -12.14 6.48 -12.01
N LYS A 118 -12.88 5.40 -11.83
CA LYS A 118 -13.53 5.05 -10.57
C LYS A 118 -12.50 4.74 -9.50
N THR A 119 -12.26 5.70 -8.61
CA THR A 119 -11.20 5.67 -7.61
C THR A 119 -11.77 5.41 -6.22
N LEU A 120 -11.24 4.40 -5.53
CA LEU A 120 -11.51 4.16 -4.11
C LEU A 120 -10.38 4.75 -3.27
N TYR A 121 -10.68 5.80 -2.51
CA TYR A 121 -9.77 6.41 -1.54
C TYR A 121 -10.09 5.88 -0.14
N VAL A 122 -9.20 5.04 0.40
CA VAL A 122 -9.31 4.45 1.74
C VAL A 122 -8.51 5.28 2.71
N SER A 123 -9.13 5.75 3.78
CA SER A 123 -8.44 6.46 4.86
C SER A 123 -8.61 5.76 6.20
N GLY A 124 -7.49 5.53 6.87
CA GLY A 124 -7.46 5.05 8.26
C GLY A 124 -7.18 6.14 9.29
N GLU A 125 -6.90 7.37 8.85
CA GLU A 125 -6.52 8.49 9.74
C GLU A 125 -7.60 9.55 9.86
N GLU A 126 -8.29 9.85 8.76
CA GLU A 126 -9.27 10.94 8.71
C GLU A 126 -10.70 10.41 8.57
N SER A 127 -11.65 11.10 9.20
CA SER A 127 -13.08 10.85 9.00
C SER A 127 -13.55 11.32 7.62
N GLN A 128 -14.65 10.75 7.13
CA GLN A 128 -15.27 11.16 5.86
C GLN A 128 -15.56 12.68 5.82
N LYS A 129 -15.98 13.27 6.95
CA LYS A 129 -16.23 14.72 7.03
C LYS A 129 -14.97 15.55 6.85
N GLN A 130 -13.85 15.14 7.45
CA GLN A 130 -12.56 15.84 7.29
C GLN A 130 -12.07 15.78 5.85
N ILE A 131 -12.16 14.59 5.24
CA ILE A 131 -11.79 14.40 3.83
C ILE A 131 -12.70 15.26 2.93
N LYS A 132 -14.01 15.27 3.18
CA LYS A 132 -14.98 16.11 2.43
C LYS A 132 -14.65 17.59 2.52
N MET A 133 -14.39 18.11 3.74
CA MET A 133 -13.98 19.51 3.94
C MET A 133 -12.68 19.86 3.20
N ARG A 134 -11.75 18.92 3.11
CA ARG A 134 -10.49 19.10 2.35
C ARG A 134 -10.76 19.05 0.85
N ALA A 135 -11.59 18.13 0.37
CA ALA A 135 -11.97 18.01 -1.02
C ALA A 135 -12.65 19.29 -1.55
N GLU A 136 -13.56 19.90 -0.78
CA GLU A 136 -14.27 21.12 -1.14
C GLU A 136 -13.35 22.34 -1.35
N ARG A 137 -12.17 22.35 -0.71
CA ARG A 137 -11.15 23.38 -0.93
C ARG A 137 -10.37 23.17 -2.23
N ILE A 138 -10.38 21.95 -2.76
CA ILE A 138 -9.63 21.56 -3.97
C ILE A 138 -10.50 21.74 -5.20
N THR A 139 -11.67 21.11 -5.20
CA THR A 139 -12.65 21.19 -6.31
C THR A 139 -14.04 20.79 -5.81
N PRO A 140 -15.11 21.40 -6.33
CA PRO A 140 -16.47 20.96 -6.05
C PRO A 140 -16.84 19.63 -6.74
N ASN A 141 -16.10 19.23 -7.76
CA ASN A 141 -16.36 18.04 -8.56
C ASN A 141 -15.48 16.88 -8.07
N GLY A 142 -16.01 15.68 -8.08
CA GLY A 142 -15.29 14.47 -7.64
C GLY A 142 -16.17 13.23 -7.78
N ASP A 143 -16.95 13.15 -8.86
CA ASP A 143 -17.99 12.16 -9.06
C ASP A 143 -17.46 10.72 -9.09
N ASN A 144 -16.20 10.52 -9.49
CA ASN A 144 -15.55 9.22 -9.57
C ASN A 144 -14.72 8.86 -8.32
N CYS A 145 -14.63 9.74 -7.32
CA CYS A 145 -13.87 9.52 -6.09
C CYS A 145 -14.78 9.06 -4.94
N TYR A 146 -14.60 7.84 -4.50
CA TYR A 146 -15.35 7.22 -3.40
C TYR A 146 -14.47 7.11 -2.17
N ILE A 147 -15.00 7.56 -1.03
CA ILE A 147 -14.26 7.58 0.24
C ILE A 147 -14.73 6.42 1.13
N LEU A 148 -13.76 5.62 1.60
CA LEU A 148 -13.96 4.58 2.58
C LEU A 148 -13.09 4.84 3.80
N THR A 149 -13.70 4.96 4.99
CA THR A 149 -12.98 5.06 6.26
C THR A 149 -12.95 3.67 6.91
N GLU A 150 -11.88 2.94 6.66
CA GLU A 150 -11.70 1.57 7.12
C GLU A 150 -10.20 1.25 7.26
N THR A 151 -9.86 0.40 8.22
CA THR A 151 -8.47 -0.01 8.48
C THR A 151 -8.25 -1.51 8.35
N LYS A 152 -9.33 -2.30 8.34
CA LYS A 152 -9.26 -3.74 8.22
C LYS A 152 -9.26 -4.19 6.76
N THR A 153 -8.20 -4.88 6.33
CA THR A 153 -8.02 -5.27 4.91
C THR A 153 -9.16 -6.13 4.38
N GLN A 154 -9.71 -7.06 5.19
CA GLN A 154 -10.82 -7.91 4.80
C GLN A 154 -12.07 -7.10 4.42
N ASN A 155 -12.37 -6.05 5.16
CA ASN A 155 -13.51 -5.17 4.88
C ASN A 155 -13.24 -4.33 3.63
N ILE A 156 -12.01 -3.83 3.47
CA ILE A 156 -11.58 -3.08 2.29
C ILE A 156 -11.75 -3.94 1.03
N PHE A 157 -11.25 -5.18 1.01
CA PHE A 157 -11.39 -6.08 -0.14
C PHE A 157 -12.84 -6.41 -0.45
N LYS A 158 -13.69 -6.58 0.56
CA LYS A 158 -15.13 -6.77 0.35
C LYS A 158 -15.78 -5.58 -0.36
N GLN A 159 -15.38 -4.35 -0.01
CA GLN A 159 -15.87 -3.15 -0.69
C GLN A 159 -15.32 -3.05 -2.12
N ILE A 160 -14.05 -3.40 -2.33
CA ILE A 160 -13.43 -3.46 -3.66
C ILE A 160 -14.17 -4.44 -4.56
N GLU A 161 -14.49 -5.64 -4.06
CA GLU A 161 -15.27 -6.65 -4.82
C GLU A 161 -16.65 -6.13 -5.24
N THR A 162 -17.31 -5.38 -4.37
CA THR A 162 -18.65 -4.84 -4.65
C THR A 162 -18.59 -3.65 -5.61
N MET A 163 -17.63 -2.77 -5.38
CA MET A 163 -17.53 -1.49 -6.09
C MET A 163 -16.81 -1.60 -7.43
N GLN A 164 -15.86 -2.53 -7.57
CA GLN A 164 -15.01 -2.70 -8.76
C GLN A 164 -14.32 -1.38 -9.16
N PRO A 165 -13.43 -0.82 -8.31
CA PRO A 165 -12.68 0.39 -8.63
C PRO A 165 -11.62 0.12 -9.70
N GLU A 166 -11.27 1.16 -10.46
CA GLU A 166 -10.17 1.13 -11.43
C GLU A 166 -8.82 1.55 -10.81
N ILE A 167 -8.87 2.28 -9.69
CA ILE A 167 -7.69 2.70 -8.90
C ILE A 167 -8.05 2.61 -7.42
N VAL A 168 -7.10 2.15 -6.60
CA VAL A 168 -7.22 2.14 -5.13
C VAL A 168 -6.12 2.99 -4.53
N ILE A 169 -6.46 3.86 -3.59
CA ILE A 169 -5.52 4.68 -2.81
C ILE A 169 -5.68 4.36 -1.34
N ILE A 170 -4.57 4.14 -0.64
CA ILE A 170 -4.54 3.81 0.79
C ILE A 170 -3.80 4.92 1.55
N ASP A 171 -4.49 5.60 2.47
CA ASP A 171 -3.98 6.69 3.30
C ASP A 171 -4.22 6.38 4.80
N SER A 172 -3.28 5.78 5.50
CA SER A 172 -1.95 5.32 5.13
C SER A 172 -1.79 3.81 5.34
N ILE A 173 -0.72 3.23 4.80
CA ILE A 173 -0.41 1.81 5.00
C ILE A 173 -0.20 1.45 6.48
N GLN A 174 0.27 2.40 7.29
CA GLN A 174 0.52 2.22 8.72
C GLN A 174 -0.75 1.99 9.55
N THR A 175 -1.89 2.45 9.07
CA THR A 175 -3.17 2.29 9.77
C THR A 175 -3.85 0.96 9.49
N LEU A 176 -3.44 0.28 8.41
CA LEU A 176 -4.05 -0.98 8.04
C LEU A 176 -3.67 -2.12 8.98
N HIS A 177 -4.60 -3.04 9.14
CA HIS A 177 -4.37 -4.30 9.83
C HIS A 177 -5.14 -5.44 9.18
N THR A 178 -4.62 -6.64 9.37
CA THR A 178 -5.26 -7.90 8.96
C THR A 178 -5.49 -8.78 10.18
N ASP A 179 -6.58 -9.54 10.21
CA ASP A 179 -6.86 -10.51 11.29
C ASP A 179 -5.94 -11.74 11.24
N TYR A 180 -5.13 -11.90 10.19
CA TYR A 180 -4.24 -13.07 10.05
C TYR A 180 -3.03 -13.00 10.98
N ILE A 181 -2.77 -11.84 11.57
CA ILE A 181 -1.66 -11.63 12.49
C ILE A 181 -2.17 -10.92 13.74
N GLU A 182 -1.87 -11.49 14.91
CA GLU A 182 -2.12 -10.84 16.21
C GLU A 182 -0.98 -9.87 16.53
N SER A 183 -0.99 -8.73 15.88
CA SER A 183 -0.09 -7.62 16.20
C SER A 183 -0.81 -6.29 16.00
N THR A 184 -0.32 -5.25 16.65
CA THR A 184 -0.93 -3.92 16.56
C THR A 184 -0.80 -3.33 15.16
N ALA A 185 -1.80 -2.56 14.73
CA ALA A 185 -1.69 -1.74 13.52
C ALA A 185 -0.41 -0.90 13.56
N GLY A 186 0.25 -0.72 12.42
CA GLY A 186 1.54 -0.02 12.34
C GLY A 186 2.76 -0.86 12.71
N SER A 187 2.59 -2.07 13.26
CA SER A 187 3.71 -3.00 13.44
C SER A 187 4.25 -3.46 12.08
N ILE A 188 5.52 -3.83 12.05
CA ILE A 188 6.19 -4.25 10.81
C ILE A 188 5.53 -5.46 10.16
N SER A 189 5.11 -6.43 10.96
CA SER A 189 4.42 -7.61 10.47
C SER A 189 3.06 -7.26 9.87
N GLN A 190 2.28 -6.36 10.48
CA GLN A 190 1.03 -5.88 9.91
C GLN A 190 1.26 -5.16 8.59
N ILE A 191 2.18 -4.20 8.55
CA ILE A 191 2.52 -3.46 7.33
C ILE A 191 2.96 -4.42 6.21
N ARG A 192 3.81 -5.40 6.52
CA ARG A 192 4.28 -6.39 5.56
C ARG A 192 3.16 -7.26 5.01
N GLU A 193 2.31 -7.81 5.89
CA GLU A 193 1.23 -8.70 5.46
C GLU A 193 0.15 -7.96 4.69
N THR A 194 -0.29 -6.80 5.18
CA THR A 194 -1.28 -5.97 4.46
C THR A 194 -0.76 -5.52 3.09
N THR A 195 0.54 -5.18 2.99
CA THR A 195 1.17 -4.87 1.70
C THR A 195 1.22 -6.09 0.78
N ALA A 196 1.53 -7.28 1.30
CA ALA A 196 1.53 -8.52 0.51
C ALA A 196 0.12 -8.86 -0.03
N GLU A 197 -0.93 -8.65 0.76
CA GLU A 197 -2.32 -8.79 0.31
C GLU A 197 -2.65 -7.81 -0.83
N LEU A 198 -2.24 -6.54 -0.70
CA LEU A 198 -2.47 -5.50 -1.71
C LEU A 198 -1.68 -5.75 -3.01
N ILE A 199 -0.43 -6.23 -2.92
CA ILE A 199 0.35 -6.66 -4.09
C ILE A 199 -0.37 -7.77 -4.84
N LYS A 200 -0.79 -8.81 -4.10
CA LYS A 200 -1.50 -9.93 -4.70
C LYS A 200 -2.78 -9.46 -5.41
N PHE A 201 -3.57 -8.63 -4.74
CA PHE A 201 -4.77 -8.02 -5.32
C PHE A 201 -4.42 -7.27 -6.62
N ALA A 202 -3.47 -6.34 -6.59
CA ALA A 202 -3.10 -5.52 -7.74
C ALA A 202 -2.68 -6.38 -8.94
N LYS A 203 -1.82 -7.40 -8.72
CA LYS A 203 -1.31 -8.29 -9.78
C LYS A 203 -2.40 -9.21 -10.35
N GLU A 204 -3.34 -9.70 -9.52
CA GLU A 204 -4.39 -10.61 -9.97
C GLU A 204 -5.54 -9.89 -10.69
N THR A 205 -5.84 -8.64 -10.28
CA THR A 205 -6.97 -7.87 -10.84
C THR A 205 -6.58 -6.84 -11.87
N ASN A 206 -5.28 -6.59 -12.02
CA ASN A 206 -4.74 -5.53 -12.87
C ASN A 206 -5.15 -4.10 -12.43
N VAL A 207 -5.64 -3.95 -11.18
CA VAL A 207 -6.00 -2.66 -10.58
C VAL A 207 -4.80 -2.08 -9.86
N PRO A 208 -4.32 -0.88 -10.23
CA PRO A 208 -3.20 -0.26 -9.54
C PRO A 208 -3.59 0.22 -8.14
N VAL A 209 -2.62 0.13 -7.22
CA VAL A 209 -2.78 0.56 -5.84
C VAL A 209 -1.70 1.59 -5.51
N ILE A 210 -2.08 2.72 -4.93
CA ILE A 210 -1.15 3.74 -4.44
C ILE A 210 -1.22 3.75 -2.92
N LEU A 211 -0.07 3.55 -2.28
CA LEU A 211 0.09 3.58 -0.83
C LEU A 211 0.72 4.89 -0.38
N ILE A 212 0.16 5.54 0.63
CA ILE A 212 0.85 6.60 1.36
C ILE A 212 1.63 5.96 2.51
N GLY A 213 2.92 6.29 2.60
CA GLY A 213 3.81 5.94 3.70
C GLY A 213 4.40 7.18 4.37
N HIS A 214 4.54 7.14 5.69
CA HIS A 214 5.26 8.20 6.42
C HIS A 214 6.74 7.86 6.52
N ILE A 215 7.60 8.87 6.39
CA ILE A 215 9.05 8.75 6.60
C ILE A 215 9.36 9.09 8.07
N THR A 216 10.28 8.37 8.70
CA THR A 216 10.82 8.73 10.02
C THR A 216 11.71 9.97 9.90
N LYS A 217 12.01 10.62 11.05
CA LYS A 217 12.91 11.79 11.12
C LYS A 217 14.32 11.53 10.56
N ASP A 218 14.73 10.28 10.48
CA ASP A 218 16.03 9.86 9.94
C ASP A 218 16.02 9.67 8.42
N GLY A 219 14.97 10.13 7.72
CA GLY A 219 14.84 10.04 6.26
C GLY A 219 14.53 8.63 5.73
N THR A 220 14.28 7.67 6.62
CA THR A 220 13.82 6.33 6.24
C THR A 220 12.30 6.27 6.27
N ILE A 221 11.67 5.55 5.35
CA ILE A 221 10.22 5.35 5.39
C ILE A 221 9.86 4.71 6.74
N ALA A 222 8.93 5.36 7.47
CA ALA A 222 8.42 4.84 8.74
C ALA A 222 7.54 3.60 8.47
N GLY A 223 8.13 2.52 8.66
CA GLY A 223 7.78 1.21 8.19
C GLY A 223 9.01 0.74 7.42
N PRO A 224 9.36 -0.52 7.55
CA PRO A 224 10.70 -0.96 7.25
C PRO A 224 11.06 -0.67 5.80
N LYS A 225 12.34 -0.51 5.52
CA LYS A 225 12.93 -0.60 4.15
C LYS A 225 12.36 -1.77 3.33
N ILE A 226 11.71 -2.71 4.01
CA ILE A 226 11.03 -3.84 3.40
C ILE A 226 9.91 -3.40 2.44
N LEU A 227 9.22 -2.27 2.69
CA LEU A 227 8.19 -1.76 1.76
C LEU A 227 8.80 -1.36 0.42
N GLU A 228 9.98 -0.74 0.44
CA GLU A 228 10.68 -0.32 -0.77
C GLU A 228 11.01 -1.51 -1.68
N HIS A 229 11.27 -2.68 -1.08
CA HIS A 229 11.54 -3.92 -1.82
C HIS A 229 10.29 -4.71 -2.22
N MET A 230 9.13 -4.33 -1.71
CA MET A 230 7.87 -5.02 -1.99
C MET A 230 7.06 -4.36 -3.10
N VAL A 231 7.22 -3.04 -3.31
CA VAL A 231 6.44 -2.27 -4.27
C VAL A 231 7.14 -2.18 -5.63
N ASP A 232 6.37 -1.90 -6.68
CA ASP A 232 6.91 -1.75 -8.04
C ASP A 232 7.60 -0.39 -8.23
N THR A 233 7.12 0.66 -7.53
CA THR A 233 7.63 2.02 -7.64
C THR A 233 7.61 2.70 -6.29
N VAL A 234 8.71 3.38 -5.95
CA VAL A 234 8.81 4.25 -4.77
C VAL A 234 8.93 5.69 -5.26
N LEU A 235 8.01 6.54 -4.83
CA LEU A 235 8.04 7.98 -5.01
C LEU A 235 8.33 8.64 -3.68
N GLN A 236 9.26 9.59 -3.67
CA GLN A 236 9.55 10.40 -2.50
C GLN A 236 9.02 11.81 -2.71
N PHE A 237 8.13 12.23 -1.80
CA PHE A 237 7.58 13.58 -1.81
C PHE A 237 8.41 14.44 -0.86
N GLU A 238 9.20 15.34 -1.44
CA GLU A 238 10.13 16.19 -0.72
C GLU A 238 9.71 17.66 -0.79
N GLY A 239 10.08 18.43 0.22
CA GLY A 239 9.93 19.87 0.25
C GLY A 239 11.28 20.54 0.47
N ASP A 240 11.58 21.56 -0.29
CA ASP A 240 12.73 22.42 -0.02
C ASP A 240 12.34 23.47 1.03
N ARG A 241 13.17 23.63 2.09
CA ARG A 241 12.94 24.63 3.13
C ARG A 241 13.08 26.07 2.63
N ASN A 242 13.79 26.28 1.53
CA ASN A 242 14.07 27.57 0.94
C ASN A 242 13.16 27.92 -0.24
N HIS A 243 12.36 26.98 -0.71
CA HIS A 243 11.48 27.17 -1.86
C HIS A 243 10.06 26.65 -1.56
N VAL A 244 9.06 27.25 -2.20
CA VAL A 244 7.65 26.84 -2.11
C VAL A 244 7.34 25.55 -2.87
N TYR A 245 8.31 25.00 -3.59
CA TYR A 245 8.13 23.79 -4.39
C TYR A 245 8.18 22.52 -3.53
N ARG A 246 7.34 21.61 -3.88
CA ARG A 246 7.24 20.29 -3.29
C ARG A 246 7.18 19.27 -4.41
#